data_e552e71a898481d711c7c0f07997f8f2
#
_entry.id   e552e71a898481d711c7c0f07997f8f2
#
_cell.length_a   1.000
_cell.length_b   1.000
_cell.length_c   1.000
_cell.angle_alpha   90.00
_cell.angle_beta   90.00
_cell.angle_gamma   90.00
#
_symmetry.space_group_name_H-M   'P 1'
#
loop_
_entity.id
_entity.type
_entity.pdbx_description
1 polymer ?
#
loop_
_entity_poly.entity_id
_entity_poly.type
_entity_poly.pdbx_seq_one_letter_code
_entity_poly.pdbx_strand_id
1 'polypeptide(L)'
;MNQTRLEQQIEFCREIDKEKMIGRQTYLSDGSRKENDAEHAWHMAIMTFLLCEYANEEIDVLKTIMMLLIHDLVEIDAGDTYAYDDAAKSTQREREVKAADRIFGILPEDQGTKLRALWEEFEACETAESRFARTMDNIQPLILNDASNGKSWVEHGVHLHQIMNRNKNTAKGSEILWEHMYNNMIRKHVDLGHIIND
;
A
#
# COMPACT_ATOMS: atom_id res chain seq x y z
N MET A 1 19.32 10.37 -30.10
CA MET A 1 18.40 11.52 -30.09
C MET A 1 17.90 11.68 -28.69
N ASN A 2 17.94 12.88 -28.10
CA ASN A 2 17.36 13.08 -26.77
C ASN A 2 15.83 13.05 -26.91
N GLN A 3 15.17 12.28 -26.05
CA GLN A 3 13.71 12.23 -25.97
C GLN A 3 13.16 13.62 -25.61
N THR A 4 12.06 14.01 -26.22
CA THR A 4 11.32 15.22 -25.82
C THR A 4 10.62 15.00 -24.48
N ARG A 5 10.27 16.09 -23.79
CA ARG A 5 9.51 16.03 -22.54
C ARG A 5 8.22 15.19 -22.67
N LEU A 6 7.48 15.39 -23.75
CA LEU A 6 6.24 14.65 -24.01
C LEU A 6 6.50 13.14 -24.21
N GLU A 7 7.56 12.80 -24.95
CA GLU A 7 7.92 11.39 -25.17
C GLU A 7 8.26 10.69 -23.85
N GLN A 8 9.01 11.33 -22.95
CA GLN A 8 9.30 10.81 -21.62
C GLN A 8 8.02 10.60 -20.79
N GLN A 9 7.11 11.57 -20.80
CA GLN A 9 5.83 11.47 -20.07
C GLN A 9 4.96 10.32 -20.61
N ILE A 10 4.87 10.17 -21.94
CA ILE A 10 4.12 9.07 -22.56
C ILE A 10 4.77 7.71 -22.25
N GLU A 11 6.11 7.64 -22.23
CA GLU A 11 6.81 6.41 -21.86
C GLU A 11 6.53 6.03 -20.40
N PHE A 12 6.56 6.99 -19.49
CA PHE A 12 6.16 6.75 -18.10
C PHE A 12 4.71 6.26 -18.00
N CYS A 13 3.76 6.86 -18.75
CA CYS A 13 2.37 6.38 -18.76
C CYS A 13 2.22 4.93 -19.26
N ARG A 14 3.10 4.50 -20.18
CA ARG A 14 3.15 3.09 -20.61
C ARG A 14 3.77 2.18 -19.54
N GLU A 15 4.80 2.67 -18.88
CA GLU A 15 5.52 1.91 -17.86
C GLU A 15 4.61 1.57 -16.67
N ILE A 16 3.86 2.54 -16.15
CA ILE A 16 2.98 2.34 -14.99
C ILE A 16 1.79 1.41 -15.28
N ASP A 17 1.46 1.12 -16.54
CA ASP A 17 0.45 0.12 -16.90
C ASP A 17 0.83 -1.29 -16.41
N LYS A 18 2.13 -1.55 -16.21
CA LYS A 18 2.65 -2.82 -15.73
C LYS A 18 2.27 -3.13 -14.28
N GLU A 19 1.96 -2.12 -13.47
CA GLU A 19 1.45 -2.28 -12.09
C GLU A 19 0.22 -3.20 -12.03
N LYS A 20 -0.61 -3.19 -13.07
CA LYS A 20 -1.76 -4.10 -13.20
C LYS A 20 -1.39 -5.58 -13.28
N MET A 21 -0.12 -5.90 -13.54
CA MET A 21 0.38 -7.26 -13.63
C MET A 21 1.00 -7.77 -12.32
N ILE A 22 1.13 -6.91 -11.32
CA ILE A 22 1.66 -7.27 -10.02
C ILE A 22 0.50 -7.75 -9.14
N GLY A 23 0.54 -9.01 -8.75
CA GLY A 23 -0.53 -9.67 -7.99
C GLY A 23 -0.24 -9.67 -6.50
N ARG A 24 -1.23 -9.29 -5.70
CA ARG A 24 -1.19 -9.28 -4.23
C ARG A 24 -1.72 -10.58 -3.65
N GLN A 25 -1.56 -10.78 -2.33
CA GLN A 25 -2.13 -11.95 -1.65
C GLN A 25 -3.57 -11.70 -1.12
N THR A 26 -4.02 -10.46 -1.13
CA THR A 26 -5.35 -10.06 -0.69
C THR A 26 -6.40 -10.37 -1.76
N TYR A 27 -7.52 -10.99 -1.38
CA TYR A 27 -8.64 -11.24 -2.27
C TYR A 27 -9.53 -10.00 -2.44
N LEU A 28 -10.21 -9.88 -3.57
CA LEU A 28 -11.33 -8.95 -3.73
C LEU A 28 -12.43 -9.25 -2.69
N SER A 29 -13.29 -8.29 -2.43
CA SER A 29 -14.34 -8.39 -1.40
C SER A 29 -15.28 -9.59 -1.57
N ASP A 30 -15.50 -10.05 -2.81
CA ASP A 30 -16.30 -11.24 -3.13
C ASP A 30 -15.50 -12.56 -3.08
N GLY A 31 -14.20 -12.50 -2.80
CA GLY A 31 -13.30 -13.64 -2.74
C GLY A 31 -13.06 -14.33 -4.08
N SER A 32 -13.43 -13.74 -5.22
CA SER A 32 -13.36 -14.39 -6.55
C SER A 32 -11.93 -14.56 -7.07
N ARG A 33 -11.08 -13.56 -6.84
CA ARG A 33 -9.66 -13.54 -7.20
C ARG A 33 -8.86 -12.64 -6.27
N LYS A 34 -7.55 -12.74 -6.33
CA LYS A 34 -6.65 -11.77 -5.69
C LYS A 34 -6.66 -10.44 -6.47
N GLU A 35 -6.49 -9.33 -5.77
CA GLU A 35 -6.33 -8.00 -6.37
C GLU A 35 -4.93 -7.82 -6.98
N ASN A 36 -4.73 -6.78 -7.79
CA ASN A 36 -3.43 -6.29 -8.22
C ASN A 36 -3.12 -4.92 -7.59
N ASP A 37 -1.86 -4.46 -7.72
CA ASP A 37 -1.42 -3.20 -7.08
C ASP A 37 -2.16 -1.98 -7.60
N ALA A 38 -2.51 -1.91 -8.87
CA ALA A 38 -3.27 -0.80 -9.41
C ALA A 38 -4.70 -0.73 -8.84
N GLU A 39 -5.35 -1.88 -8.57
CA GLU A 39 -6.65 -1.95 -7.90
C GLU A 39 -6.53 -1.54 -6.43
N HIS A 40 -5.47 -1.96 -5.75
CA HIS A 40 -5.13 -1.56 -4.39
C HIS A 40 -4.93 -0.04 -4.29
N ALA A 41 -4.06 0.53 -5.12
CA ALA A 41 -3.78 1.96 -5.15
C ALA A 41 -5.04 2.80 -5.42
N TRP A 42 -5.85 2.41 -6.43
CA TRP A 42 -7.13 3.06 -6.72
C TRP A 42 -8.09 3.02 -5.52
N HIS A 43 -8.23 1.86 -4.87
CA HIS A 43 -9.13 1.68 -3.74
C HIS A 43 -8.72 2.60 -2.57
N MET A 44 -7.42 2.63 -2.24
CA MET A 44 -6.90 3.50 -1.19
C MET A 44 -7.04 4.99 -1.50
N ALA A 45 -6.91 5.40 -2.76
CA ALA A 45 -7.12 6.80 -3.16
C ALA A 45 -8.55 7.26 -2.83
N ILE A 46 -9.57 6.42 -3.12
CA ILE A 46 -10.96 6.71 -2.76
C ILE A 46 -11.17 6.65 -1.25
N MET A 47 -10.59 5.65 -0.57
CA MET A 47 -10.65 5.57 0.90
C MET A 47 -10.07 6.83 1.56
N THR A 48 -8.93 7.32 1.08
CA THR A 48 -8.30 8.54 1.58
C THR A 48 -9.23 9.75 1.48
N PHE A 49 -9.86 9.94 0.31
CA PHE A 49 -10.81 11.04 0.12
C PHE A 49 -12.00 10.97 1.08
N LEU A 50 -12.51 9.75 1.35
CA LEU A 50 -13.67 9.55 2.24
C LEU A 50 -13.31 9.61 3.73
N LEU A 51 -12.14 9.09 4.11
CA LEU A 51 -11.75 8.84 5.50
C LEU A 51 -10.79 9.90 6.06
N CYS A 52 -10.41 10.92 5.29
CA CYS A 52 -9.48 11.96 5.74
C CYS A 52 -9.95 12.70 6.99
N GLU A 53 -11.27 12.78 7.25
CA GLU A 53 -11.85 13.36 8.45
C GLU A 53 -11.44 12.63 9.75
N TYR A 54 -10.96 11.39 9.66
CA TYR A 54 -10.46 10.58 10.79
C TYR A 54 -8.94 10.62 10.94
N ALA A 55 -8.23 11.44 10.18
CA ALA A 55 -6.80 11.61 10.37
C ALA A 55 -6.51 12.26 11.74
N ASN A 56 -5.42 11.80 12.41
CA ASN A 56 -5.03 12.37 13.71
C ASN A 56 -4.60 13.85 13.60
N GLU A 57 -4.12 14.26 12.43
CA GLU A 57 -3.62 15.60 12.14
C GLU A 57 -4.22 16.08 10.81
N GLU A 58 -4.23 17.39 10.58
CA GLU A 58 -4.61 17.96 9.28
C GLU A 58 -3.62 17.49 8.19
N ILE A 59 -4.15 17.05 7.05
CA ILE A 59 -3.37 16.51 5.93
C ILE A 59 -3.73 17.18 4.60
N ASP A 60 -2.77 17.29 3.69
CA ASP A 60 -3.04 17.54 2.27
C ASP A 60 -3.56 16.24 1.62
N VAL A 61 -4.88 16.20 1.42
CA VAL A 61 -5.58 15.02 0.86
C VAL A 61 -5.07 14.68 -0.55
N LEU A 62 -4.81 15.69 -1.39
CA LEU A 62 -4.32 15.44 -2.74
C LEU A 62 -2.90 14.85 -2.71
N LYS A 63 -2.04 15.38 -1.87
CA LYS A 63 -0.67 14.86 -1.67
C LYS A 63 -0.72 13.42 -1.17
N THR A 64 -1.58 13.12 -0.19
CA THR A 64 -1.76 11.77 0.37
C THR A 64 -2.26 10.78 -0.68
N ILE A 65 -3.25 11.17 -1.49
CA ILE A 65 -3.73 10.37 -2.62
C ILE A 65 -2.60 10.09 -3.62
N MET A 66 -1.80 11.11 -3.96
CA MET A 66 -0.67 10.93 -4.88
C MET A 66 0.39 9.98 -4.32
N MET A 67 0.69 10.04 -3.00
CA MET A 67 1.56 9.05 -2.35
C MET A 67 1.06 7.63 -2.58
N LEU A 68 -0.23 7.38 -2.33
CA LEU A 68 -0.84 6.06 -2.46
C LEU A 68 -0.92 5.56 -3.90
N LEU A 69 -1.09 6.46 -4.88
CA LEU A 69 -1.11 6.08 -6.29
C LEU A 69 0.27 5.72 -6.86
N ILE A 70 1.36 6.08 -6.17
CA ILE A 70 2.72 5.84 -6.67
C ILE A 70 3.57 4.94 -5.78
N HIS A 71 3.11 4.59 -4.56
CA HIS A 71 3.96 3.91 -3.58
C HIS A 71 4.41 2.52 -4.03
N ASP A 72 3.55 1.76 -4.69
CA ASP A 72 3.82 0.40 -5.17
C ASP A 72 4.35 0.37 -6.63
N LEU A 73 4.47 1.52 -7.36
CA LEU A 73 5.05 1.53 -8.70
C LEU A 73 6.44 0.89 -8.75
N VAL A 74 7.20 0.97 -7.67
CA VAL A 74 8.52 0.33 -7.55
C VAL A 74 8.46 -1.18 -7.65
N GLU A 75 7.31 -1.79 -7.34
CA GLU A 75 7.11 -3.23 -7.41
C GLU A 75 7.09 -3.77 -8.85
N ILE A 76 6.92 -2.90 -9.85
CA ILE A 76 7.08 -3.27 -11.28
C ILE A 76 8.42 -3.97 -11.52
N ASP A 77 9.49 -3.53 -10.84
CA ASP A 77 10.83 -4.14 -10.94
C ASP A 77 11.19 -4.96 -9.69
N ALA A 78 10.78 -4.49 -8.50
CA ALA A 78 11.12 -5.13 -7.24
C ALA A 78 10.29 -6.40 -6.97
N GLY A 79 9.05 -6.44 -7.51
CA GLY A 79 8.04 -7.45 -7.20
C GLY A 79 7.38 -7.21 -5.84
N ASP A 80 6.09 -7.58 -5.73
CA ASP A 80 5.38 -7.55 -4.44
C ASP A 80 6.10 -8.45 -3.43
N THR A 81 6.37 -7.91 -2.25
CA THR A 81 6.93 -8.65 -1.12
C THR A 81 5.82 -8.91 -0.11
N TYR A 82 5.39 -10.18 -0.02
CA TYR A 82 4.33 -10.56 0.90
C TYR A 82 4.62 -10.11 2.34
N ALA A 83 3.65 -9.42 2.93
CA ALA A 83 3.82 -8.73 4.22
C ALA A 83 4.30 -9.61 5.38
N TYR A 84 4.15 -10.93 5.28
CA TYR A 84 4.56 -11.92 6.28
C TYR A 84 5.77 -12.79 5.87
N ASP A 85 6.46 -12.43 4.77
CA ASP A 85 7.71 -13.10 4.33
C ASP A 85 8.94 -12.31 4.80
N ASP A 86 9.48 -12.69 5.96
CA ASP A 86 10.62 -12.01 6.56
C ASP A 86 11.94 -12.22 5.79
N ALA A 87 12.07 -13.31 5.04
CA ALA A 87 13.27 -13.57 4.24
C ALA A 87 13.35 -12.62 3.03
N ALA A 88 12.24 -12.42 2.33
CA ALA A 88 12.16 -11.50 1.19
C ALA A 88 12.37 -10.03 1.57
N LYS A 89 11.99 -9.65 2.80
CA LYS A 89 12.17 -8.26 3.31
C LYS A 89 13.63 -7.85 3.46
N SER A 90 14.56 -8.78 3.64
CA SER A 90 15.99 -8.45 3.90
C SER A 90 16.66 -7.67 2.75
N THR A 91 16.21 -7.85 1.50
CA THR A 91 16.72 -7.17 0.30
C THR A 91 15.72 -6.21 -0.32
N GLN A 92 14.52 -6.10 0.25
CA GLN A 92 13.41 -5.32 -0.30
C GLN A 92 13.81 -3.88 -0.56
N ARG A 93 14.33 -3.18 0.46
CA ARG A 93 14.68 -1.75 0.34
C ARG A 93 15.69 -1.47 -0.77
N GLU A 94 16.71 -2.32 -0.95
CA GLU A 94 17.70 -2.14 -2.02
C GLU A 94 17.08 -2.33 -3.40
N ARG A 95 16.18 -3.31 -3.56
CA ARG A 95 15.46 -3.55 -4.81
C ARG A 95 14.52 -2.39 -5.16
N GLU A 96 13.76 -1.91 -4.18
CA GLU A 96 12.82 -0.78 -4.35
C GLU A 96 13.55 0.53 -4.68
N VAL A 97 14.68 0.82 -4.05
CA VAL A 97 15.49 2.02 -4.38
C VAL A 97 15.96 1.98 -5.83
N LYS A 98 16.48 0.84 -6.30
CA LYS A 98 16.89 0.67 -7.70
C LYS A 98 15.71 0.81 -8.67
N ALA A 99 14.56 0.23 -8.32
CA ALA A 99 13.33 0.35 -9.08
C ALA A 99 12.85 1.79 -9.16
N ALA A 100 12.84 2.51 -8.04
CA ALA A 100 12.47 3.92 -7.97
C ALA A 100 13.40 4.80 -8.84
N ASP A 101 14.72 4.57 -8.79
CA ASP A 101 15.69 5.28 -9.63
C ASP A 101 15.39 5.09 -11.12
N ARG A 102 15.07 3.87 -11.54
CA ARG A 102 14.73 3.57 -12.92
C ARG A 102 13.37 4.15 -13.32
N ILE A 103 12.33 3.87 -12.55
CA ILE A 103 10.93 4.18 -12.93
C ILE A 103 10.71 5.70 -12.94
N PHE A 104 11.07 6.39 -11.86
CA PHE A 104 10.93 7.84 -11.80
C PHE A 104 11.93 8.56 -12.71
N GLY A 105 13.08 7.92 -13.02
CA GLY A 105 14.06 8.42 -14.01
C GLY A 105 13.60 8.40 -15.47
N ILE A 106 12.46 7.76 -15.80
CA ILE A 106 11.83 7.84 -17.13
C ILE A 106 11.30 9.24 -17.39
N LEU A 107 10.78 9.90 -16.35
CA LEU A 107 10.20 11.23 -16.44
C LEU A 107 11.24 12.33 -16.69
N PRO A 108 10.81 13.51 -17.18
CA PRO A 108 11.61 14.72 -17.08
C PRO A 108 12.08 14.96 -15.64
N GLU A 109 13.31 15.44 -15.48
CA GLU A 109 14.01 15.55 -14.19
C GLU A 109 13.17 16.23 -13.09
N ASP A 110 12.46 17.31 -13.41
CA ASP A 110 11.61 18.05 -12.48
C ASP A 110 10.42 17.22 -11.97
N GLN A 111 9.84 16.39 -12.82
CA GLN A 111 8.72 15.51 -12.47
C GLN A 111 9.22 14.24 -11.76
N GLY A 112 10.27 13.62 -12.29
CA GLY A 112 10.87 12.43 -11.69
C GLY A 112 11.37 12.68 -10.27
N THR A 113 12.09 13.79 -10.06
CA THR A 113 12.55 14.20 -8.71
C THR A 113 11.40 14.42 -7.76
N LYS A 114 10.30 15.05 -8.22
CA LYS A 114 9.12 15.29 -7.39
C LYS A 114 8.43 14.00 -6.97
N LEU A 115 8.20 13.05 -7.88
CA LEU A 115 7.56 11.77 -7.55
C LEU A 115 8.47 10.89 -6.69
N ARG A 116 9.79 10.90 -6.97
CA ARG A 116 10.76 10.21 -6.14
C ARG A 116 10.75 10.71 -4.70
N ALA A 117 10.75 12.03 -4.49
CA ALA A 117 10.69 12.62 -3.16
C ALA A 117 9.38 12.26 -2.43
N LEU A 118 8.26 12.22 -3.15
CA LEU A 118 6.97 11.83 -2.59
C LEU A 118 6.94 10.34 -2.17
N TRP A 119 7.56 9.46 -2.95
CA TRP A 119 7.74 8.06 -2.58
C TRP A 119 8.65 7.90 -1.36
N GLU A 120 9.75 8.64 -1.28
CA GLU A 120 10.65 8.62 -0.11
C GLU A 120 9.95 9.14 1.15
N GLU A 121 9.10 10.16 1.03
CA GLU A 121 8.29 10.66 2.14
C GLU A 121 7.29 9.60 2.65
N PHE A 122 6.65 8.87 1.75
CA PHE A 122 5.79 7.73 2.10
C PHE A 122 6.58 6.67 2.87
N GLU A 123 7.75 6.29 2.38
CA GLU A 123 8.59 5.28 3.01
C GLU A 123 9.12 5.71 4.39
N ALA A 124 9.50 6.98 4.54
CA ALA A 124 9.97 7.52 5.82
C ALA A 124 8.86 7.52 6.90
N CYS A 125 7.60 7.70 6.51
CA CYS A 125 6.44 7.69 7.41
C CYS A 125 6.57 8.71 8.58
N GLU A 126 7.08 9.91 8.28
CA GLU A 126 7.38 10.96 9.27
C GLU A 126 6.43 12.17 9.22
N THR A 127 5.78 12.43 8.09
CA THR A 127 4.79 13.51 7.94
C THR A 127 3.38 13.03 8.28
N ALA A 128 2.46 13.96 8.53
CA ALA A 128 1.05 13.63 8.77
C ALA A 128 0.45 12.86 7.58
N GLU A 129 0.72 13.33 6.35
CA GLU A 129 0.26 12.68 5.13
C GLU A 129 0.81 11.27 4.98
N SER A 130 2.12 11.08 5.19
CA SER A 130 2.73 9.75 5.05
C SER A 130 2.28 8.77 6.13
N ARG A 131 2.03 9.23 7.35
CA ARG A 131 1.42 8.40 8.41
C ARG A 131 -0.01 7.99 8.06
N PHE A 132 -0.82 8.93 7.55
CA PHE A 132 -2.18 8.61 7.13
C PHE A 132 -2.21 7.72 5.89
N ALA A 133 -1.35 7.97 4.90
CA ALA A 133 -1.18 7.09 3.75
C ALA A 133 -0.81 5.66 4.18
N ARG A 134 0.14 5.50 5.10
CA ARG A 134 0.50 4.18 5.66
C ARG A 134 -0.67 3.55 6.41
N THR A 135 -1.52 4.33 7.05
CA THR A 135 -2.75 3.81 7.67
C THR A 135 -3.69 3.24 6.60
N MET A 136 -3.90 3.95 5.48
CA MET A 136 -4.73 3.45 4.37
C MET A 136 -4.17 2.15 3.79
N ASP A 137 -2.86 2.08 3.53
CA ASP A 137 -2.16 0.89 3.05
C ASP A 137 -2.34 -0.32 3.99
N ASN A 138 -2.32 -0.08 5.29
CA ASN A 138 -2.48 -1.14 6.27
C ASN A 138 -3.94 -1.59 6.46
N ILE A 139 -4.92 -0.68 6.41
CA ILE A 139 -6.32 -1.02 6.69
C ILE A 139 -7.09 -1.52 5.46
N GLN A 140 -6.70 -1.16 4.24
CA GLN A 140 -7.36 -1.63 3.02
C GLN A 140 -7.38 -3.17 2.94
N PRO A 141 -6.25 -3.88 3.16
CA PRO A 141 -6.28 -5.34 3.19
C PRO A 141 -7.11 -5.93 4.34
N LEU A 142 -7.23 -5.24 5.49
CA LEU A 142 -8.09 -5.69 6.59
C LEU A 142 -9.57 -5.65 6.19
N ILE A 143 -10.00 -4.59 5.51
CA ILE A 143 -11.36 -4.43 4.99
C ILE A 143 -11.69 -5.54 3.98
N LEU A 144 -10.79 -5.82 3.04
CA LEU A 144 -11.01 -6.87 2.04
C LEU A 144 -10.98 -8.27 2.65
N ASN A 145 -10.10 -8.51 3.62
CA ASN A 145 -10.08 -9.78 4.34
C ASN A 145 -11.36 -10.00 5.15
N ASP A 146 -11.89 -8.97 5.82
CA ASP A 146 -13.18 -9.08 6.49
C ASP A 146 -14.30 -9.37 5.49
N ALA A 147 -14.37 -8.65 4.38
CA ALA A 147 -15.40 -8.84 3.35
C ALA A 147 -15.34 -10.22 2.68
N SER A 148 -14.13 -10.77 2.46
CA SER A 148 -13.91 -12.10 1.89
C SER A 148 -13.93 -13.24 2.94
N ASN A 149 -14.46 -12.98 4.13
CA ASN A 149 -14.58 -13.95 5.23
C ASN A 149 -13.23 -14.54 5.69
N GLY A 150 -12.17 -13.72 5.72
CA GLY A 150 -10.84 -14.11 6.18
C GLY A 150 -10.08 -15.03 5.23
N LYS A 151 -10.49 -15.12 3.96
CA LYS A 151 -9.99 -16.12 3.01
C LYS A 151 -8.47 -16.16 2.90
N SER A 152 -7.79 -15.01 2.76
CA SER A 152 -6.34 -14.95 2.69
C SER A 152 -5.69 -15.34 4.03
N TRP A 153 -6.25 -14.94 5.16
CA TRP A 153 -5.73 -15.30 6.48
C TRP A 153 -5.78 -16.80 6.72
N VAL A 154 -6.88 -17.46 6.34
CA VAL A 154 -7.03 -18.92 6.44
C VAL A 154 -6.07 -19.63 5.48
N GLU A 155 -5.98 -19.17 4.23
CA GLU A 155 -5.10 -19.75 3.21
C GLU A 155 -3.63 -19.77 3.66
N HIS A 156 -3.18 -18.70 4.31
CA HIS A 156 -1.79 -18.53 4.73
C HIS A 156 -1.52 -18.89 6.20
N GLY A 157 -2.52 -19.33 6.96
CA GLY A 157 -2.37 -19.65 8.38
C GLY A 157 -1.83 -18.46 9.19
N VAL A 158 -2.42 -17.27 8.99
CA VAL A 158 -1.89 -16.02 9.56
C VAL A 158 -2.16 -15.95 11.07
N HIS A 159 -1.13 -15.58 11.82
CA HIS A 159 -1.16 -15.41 13.27
C HIS A 159 -1.48 -13.97 13.68
N LEU A 160 -2.14 -13.80 14.84
CA LEU A 160 -2.51 -12.48 15.36
C LEU A 160 -1.28 -11.58 15.54
N HIS A 161 -0.18 -12.09 16.08
CA HIS A 161 1.04 -11.32 16.29
C HIS A 161 1.61 -10.75 14.95
N GLN A 162 1.46 -11.47 13.83
CA GLN A 162 1.90 -11.00 12.51
C GLN A 162 1.07 -9.78 12.06
N ILE A 163 -0.27 -9.86 12.24
CA ILE A 163 -1.16 -8.73 11.93
C ILE A 163 -0.84 -7.54 12.83
N MET A 164 -0.65 -7.76 14.14
CA MET A 164 -0.31 -6.69 15.08
C MET A 164 1.05 -6.05 14.76
N ASN A 165 2.05 -6.85 14.36
CA ASN A 165 3.35 -6.31 13.95
C ASN A 165 3.26 -5.48 12.66
N ARG A 166 2.53 -5.95 11.64
CA ARG A 166 2.30 -5.17 10.40
C ARG A 166 1.63 -3.84 10.72
N ASN A 167 0.68 -3.83 11.63
CA ASN A 167 -0.16 -2.68 11.95
C ASN A 167 0.34 -1.82 13.13
N LYS A 168 1.53 -2.07 13.68
CA LYS A 168 2.05 -1.39 14.90
C LYS A 168 2.09 0.14 14.81
N ASN A 169 2.14 0.71 13.61
CA ASN A 169 2.18 2.14 13.37
C ASN A 169 0.86 2.70 12.81
N THR A 170 -0.15 1.86 12.53
CA THR A 170 -1.42 2.28 11.89
C THR A 170 -2.14 3.37 12.71
N ALA A 171 -2.16 3.26 14.03
CA ALA A 171 -2.73 4.27 14.91
C ALA A 171 -2.05 5.65 14.82
N LYS A 172 -0.81 5.73 14.31
CA LYS A 172 -0.11 7.03 14.18
C LYS A 172 -0.74 7.94 13.12
N GLY A 173 -1.38 7.39 12.11
CA GLY A 173 -2.11 8.20 11.12
C GLY A 173 -3.57 8.38 11.49
N SER A 174 -4.20 7.36 12.12
CA SER A 174 -5.58 7.43 12.62
C SER A 174 -5.83 6.42 13.73
N GLU A 175 -5.98 6.89 14.97
CA GLU A 175 -6.37 6.07 16.11
C GLU A 175 -7.78 5.50 15.94
N ILE A 176 -8.73 6.33 15.51
CA ILE A 176 -10.14 5.95 15.33
C ILE A 176 -10.28 4.81 14.32
N LEU A 177 -9.63 4.90 13.16
CA LEU A 177 -9.69 3.85 12.14
C LEU A 177 -9.03 2.59 12.64
N TRP A 178 -7.87 2.68 13.29
CA TRP A 178 -7.19 1.50 13.85
C TRP A 178 -8.05 0.78 14.89
N GLU A 179 -8.63 1.50 15.85
CA GLU A 179 -9.51 0.92 16.87
C GLU A 179 -10.73 0.24 16.23
N HIS A 180 -11.31 0.85 15.19
CA HIS A 180 -12.43 0.26 14.48
C HIS A 180 -12.03 -1.06 13.79
N MET A 181 -10.90 -1.08 13.07
CA MET A 181 -10.41 -2.30 12.38
C MET A 181 -10.11 -3.41 13.39
N TYR A 182 -9.42 -3.08 14.49
CA TYR A 182 -9.07 -4.06 15.50
C TYR A 182 -10.32 -4.66 16.16
N ASN A 183 -11.25 -3.81 16.65
CA ASN A 183 -12.38 -4.25 17.42
C ASN A 183 -13.47 -4.96 16.59
N ASN A 184 -13.68 -4.53 15.34
CA ASN A 184 -14.79 -5.02 14.53
C ASN A 184 -14.40 -6.03 13.44
N MET A 185 -13.13 -6.07 13.06
CA MET A 185 -12.65 -6.99 12.01
C MET A 185 -11.67 -8.01 12.57
N ILE A 186 -10.52 -7.58 13.11
CA ILE A 186 -9.47 -8.52 13.54
C ILE A 186 -10.00 -9.43 14.65
N ARG A 187 -10.58 -8.89 15.72
CA ARG A 187 -11.11 -9.70 16.84
C ARG A 187 -12.19 -10.68 16.38
N LYS A 188 -13.10 -10.23 15.53
CA LYS A 188 -14.13 -11.11 14.94
C LYS A 188 -13.49 -12.33 14.26
N HIS A 189 -12.42 -12.14 13.48
CA HIS A 189 -11.77 -13.24 12.76
C HIS A 189 -10.89 -14.10 13.66
N VAL A 190 -10.40 -13.58 14.77
CA VAL A 190 -9.78 -14.40 15.85
C VAL A 190 -10.84 -15.30 16.48
N ASP A 191 -12.00 -14.76 16.85
CA ASP A 191 -13.10 -15.52 17.46
C ASP A 191 -13.67 -16.58 16.53
N LEU A 192 -13.66 -16.34 15.21
CA LEU A 192 -14.05 -17.30 14.17
C LEU A 192 -12.97 -18.36 13.86
N GLY A 193 -11.76 -18.22 14.38
CA GLY A 193 -10.63 -19.11 14.09
C GLY A 193 -10.01 -18.93 12.71
N HIS A 194 -10.28 -17.81 12.01
CA HIS A 194 -9.64 -17.47 10.73
C HIS A 194 -8.24 -16.89 10.92
N ILE A 195 -7.97 -16.33 12.10
CA ILE A 195 -6.67 -15.83 12.54
C ILE A 195 -6.25 -16.68 13.72
N ILE A 196 -5.04 -17.23 13.69
CA ILE A 196 -4.48 -18.05 14.78
C ILE A 196 -4.15 -17.11 15.95
N ASN A 197 -4.74 -17.39 17.10
CA ASN A 197 -4.50 -16.64 18.33
C ASN A 197 -3.35 -17.28 19.11
N ASP A 198 -2.26 -16.54 19.32
CA ASP A 198 -1.02 -16.96 19.98
C ASP A 198 -0.48 -15.90 20.95
#